data_a1bf4a5fb694d234bec5dcc238cdb1d8
#
_entry.id   a1bf4a5fb694d234bec5dcc238cdb1d8
#
_cell.length_a   1.000
_cell.length_b   1.000
_cell.length_c   1.000
_cell.angle_alpha   90.00
_cell.angle_beta   90.00
_cell.angle_gamma   90.00
#
_symmetry.space_group_name_H-M   'P 1'
#
loop_
_entity.id
_entity.type
_entity.pdbx_description
1 polymer ?
#
loop_
_entity_poly.entity_id
_entity_poly.type
_entity_poly.pdbx_seq_one_letter_code
_entity_poly.pdbx_strand_id
1 'polypeptide(L)' 'MGTELRHLVASAVEAARLHAGVSFIELSERAGIAPAALTDLLEERADFTMEDLAGIATVLGVPVTRLLPCAP' A
#
# COMPACT_ATOMS: atom_id res chain seq x y z
N MET A 1 1.69 11.15 9.59
CA MET A 1 0.92 9.93 9.93
C MET A 1 1.51 9.30 11.19
N GLY A 2 0.68 8.86 12.13
CA GLY A 2 1.19 8.19 13.32
C GLY A 2 1.59 6.74 13.03
N THR A 3 2.36 6.15 13.95
CA THR A 3 2.83 4.77 13.80
C THR A 3 1.67 3.78 13.64
N GLU A 4 0.61 3.98 14.41
CA GLU A 4 -0.56 3.10 14.34
C GLU A 4 -1.25 3.17 12.98
N LEU A 5 -1.43 4.38 12.45
CA LEU A 5 -2.05 4.57 11.14
C LEU A 5 -1.17 3.97 10.04
N ARG A 6 0.15 4.15 10.15
CA ARG A 6 1.12 3.58 9.24
C ARG A 6 1.00 2.06 9.20
N HIS A 7 0.85 1.45 10.37
CA HIS A 7 0.67 0.01 10.51
C HIS A 7 -0.63 -0.46 9.85
N LEU A 8 -1.73 0.25 10.09
CA LEU A 8 -3.03 -0.11 9.54
C LEU A 8 -3.03 -0.06 8.00
N VAL A 9 -2.44 0.99 7.45
CA VAL A 9 -2.36 1.14 6.00
C VAL A 9 -1.46 0.06 5.39
N ALA A 10 -0.29 -0.18 5.98
CA ALA A 10 0.62 -1.21 5.49
C ALA A 10 -0.04 -2.60 5.52
N SER A 11 -0.76 -2.90 6.59
CA SER A 11 -1.48 -4.18 6.71
C SER A 11 -2.57 -4.31 5.65
N ALA A 12 -3.31 -3.23 5.38
CA ALA A 12 -4.37 -3.23 4.38
C ALA A 12 -3.80 -3.44 2.97
N VAL A 13 -2.69 -2.77 2.67
CA VAL A 13 -2.01 -2.93 1.38
C VAL A 13 -1.54 -4.37 1.19
N GLU A 14 -0.90 -4.93 2.22
CA GLU A 14 -0.38 -6.30 2.15
C GLU A 14 -1.51 -7.32 1.97
N ALA A 15 -2.60 -7.15 2.72
CA ALA A 15 -3.76 -8.03 2.60
C ALA A 15 -4.36 -7.96 1.20
N ALA A 16 -4.50 -6.75 0.66
CA ALA A 16 -5.05 -6.55 -0.68
C ALA A 16 -4.13 -7.15 -1.75
N ARG A 17 -2.81 -6.99 -1.59
CA ARG A 17 -1.84 -7.54 -2.51
C ARG A 17 -1.93 -9.07 -2.56
N LEU A 18 -1.96 -9.70 -1.41
CA LEU A 18 -2.06 -11.16 -1.31
C LEU A 18 -3.38 -11.66 -1.89
N HIS A 19 -4.47 -10.97 -1.59
CA HIS A 19 -5.79 -11.33 -2.11
C HIS A 19 -5.84 -11.23 -3.63
N ALA A 20 -5.18 -10.23 -4.20
CA ALA A 20 -5.13 -10.04 -5.65
C ALA A 20 -4.15 -10.98 -6.35
N GLY A 21 -3.30 -11.68 -5.61
CA GLY A 21 -2.30 -12.56 -6.19
C GLY A 21 -1.17 -11.81 -6.89
N VAL A 22 -0.90 -10.58 -6.48
CA VAL A 22 0.14 -9.73 -7.09
C VAL A 22 1.41 -9.85 -6.27
N SER A 23 2.54 -10.10 -6.93
CA SER A 23 3.83 -10.20 -6.23
C SER A 23 4.32 -8.81 -5.81
N PHE A 24 5.26 -8.79 -4.86
CA PHE A 24 5.89 -7.54 -4.42
C PHE A 24 6.54 -6.81 -5.60
N ILE A 25 7.31 -7.51 -6.41
CA ILE A 25 8.00 -6.91 -7.56
C ILE A 25 6.99 -6.38 -8.58
N GLU A 26 5.95 -7.13 -8.85
CA GLU A 26 4.91 -6.73 -9.78
C GLU A 26 4.21 -5.46 -9.29
N LEU A 27 3.89 -5.40 -8.00
CA LEU A 27 3.27 -4.21 -7.43
C LEU A 27 4.20 -3.00 -7.55
N SER A 28 5.48 -3.18 -7.22
CA SER A 28 6.48 -2.13 -7.32
C SER A 28 6.55 -1.57 -8.74
N GLU A 29 6.67 -2.44 -9.72
CA GLU A 29 6.80 -2.03 -11.11
C GLU A 29 5.56 -1.34 -11.64
N ARG A 30 4.39 -1.90 -11.37
CA ARG A 30 3.13 -1.38 -11.90
C ARG A 30 2.68 -0.10 -11.20
N ALA A 31 2.95 0.03 -9.92
CA ALA A 31 2.61 1.24 -9.17
C ALA A 31 3.63 2.35 -9.38
N GLY A 32 4.78 2.05 -10.00
CA GLY A 32 5.82 3.04 -10.22
C GLY A 32 6.54 3.45 -8.95
N ILE A 33 6.60 2.55 -7.97
CA ILE A 33 7.29 2.78 -6.70
C ILE A 33 8.54 1.91 -6.69
N ALA A 34 9.71 2.49 -6.42
CA ALA A 34 10.94 1.72 -6.36
C ALA A 34 10.82 0.61 -5.29
N PRO A 35 11.40 -0.59 -5.53
CA PRO A 35 11.30 -1.68 -4.56
C PRO A 35 11.77 -1.29 -3.17
N ALA A 36 12.85 -0.53 -3.05
CA ALA A 36 13.36 -0.09 -1.75
C ALA A 36 12.35 0.83 -1.06
N ALA A 37 11.72 1.73 -1.82
CA ALA A 37 10.71 2.63 -1.28
C ALA A 37 9.46 1.87 -0.85
N LEU A 38 9.03 0.89 -1.63
CA LEU A 38 7.88 0.06 -1.28
C LEU A 38 8.16 -0.76 -0.02
N THR A 39 9.39 -1.28 0.11
CA THR A 39 9.81 -1.98 1.32
C THR A 39 9.69 -1.08 2.55
N ASP A 40 10.17 0.16 2.45
CA ASP A 40 10.07 1.11 3.55
C ASP A 40 8.63 1.39 3.94
N LEU A 41 7.74 1.53 2.96
CA LEU A 41 6.33 1.75 3.21
C LEU A 41 5.69 0.55 3.93
N LEU A 42 5.96 -0.65 3.46
CA LEU A 42 5.37 -1.86 4.03
C LEU A 42 5.97 -2.22 5.39
N GLU A 43 7.23 -1.83 5.63
CA GLU A 43 7.88 -2.03 6.93
C GLU A 43 7.62 -0.88 7.90
N GLU A 44 6.74 0.04 7.51
CA GLU A 44 6.29 1.14 8.37
C GLU A 44 7.38 2.15 8.70
N ARG A 45 8.38 2.26 7.82
CA ARG A 45 9.48 3.23 7.97
C ARG A 45 9.18 4.56 7.31
N ALA A 46 8.18 4.59 6.44
CA ALA A 46 7.81 5.79 5.71
C ALA A 46 6.29 5.88 5.63
N ASP A 47 5.77 7.07 5.40
CA ASP A 47 4.34 7.30 5.27
C ASP A 47 3.92 7.12 3.81
N PHE A 48 2.77 6.47 3.62
CA PHE A 48 2.15 6.42 2.30
C PHE A 48 1.61 7.78 1.94
N THR A 49 1.90 8.24 0.71
CA THR A 49 1.25 9.43 0.18
C THR A 49 -0.04 9.02 -0.52
N MET A 50 -0.91 9.99 -0.78
CA MET A 50 -2.14 9.70 -1.53
C MET A 50 -1.81 9.19 -2.94
N GLU A 51 -0.74 9.69 -3.54
CA GLU A 51 -0.28 9.24 -4.83
C GLU A 51 0.16 7.78 -4.79
N ASP A 52 0.90 7.39 -3.75
CA ASP A 52 1.30 6.00 -3.56
C ASP A 52 0.09 5.10 -3.44
N LEU A 53 -0.87 5.49 -2.61
CA LEU A 53 -2.08 4.70 -2.39
C LEU A 53 -2.94 4.59 -3.65
N ALA A 54 -3.04 5.67 -4.41
CA ALA A 54 -3.79 5.67 -5.66
C ALA A 54 -3.17 4.70 -6.67
N GLY A 55 -1.84 4.72 -6.80
CA GLY A 55 -1.12 3.81 -7.69
C GLY A 55 -1.30 2.36 -7.27
N ILE A 56 -1.15 2.08 -5.99
CA ILE A 56 -1.31 0.72 -5.46
C ILE A 56 -2.74 0.23 -5.66
N ALA A 57 -3.73 1.06 -5.34
CA ALA A 57 -5.14 0.69 -5.49
C ALA A 57 -5.47 0.37 -6.94
N THR A 58 -4.94 1.14 -7.88
CA THR A 58 -5.15 0.90 -9.31
C THR A 58 -4.58 -0.45 -9.72
N VAL A 59 -3.36 -0.76 -9.28
CA VAL A 59 -2.71 -2.04 -9.61
C VAL A 59 -3.51 -3.21 -9.04
N LEU A 60 -3.99 -3.08 -7.80
CA LEU A 60 -4.69 -4.16 -7.12
C LEU A 60 -6.17 -4.22 -7.50
N GLY A 61 -6.68 -3.25 -8.24
CA GLY A 61 -8.07 -3.24 -8.68
C GLY A 61 -9.06 -3.01 -7.54
N VAL A 62 -8.66 -2.25 -6.53
CA VAL A 62 -9.51 -1.92 -5.39
C VAL A 62 -9.64 -0.41 -5.23
N PRO A 63 -10.71 0.09 -4.60
CA PRO A 63 -10.79 1.53 -4.33
C PRO A 63 -9.78 1.93 -3.26
N VAL A 64 -9.27 3.16 -3.34
CA VAL A 64 -8.30 3.68 -2.37
C VAL A 64 -8.85 3.58 -0.95
N THR A 65 -10.14 3.76 -0.78
CA THR A 65 -10.78 3.66 0.53
C THR A 65 -10.60 2.31 1.21
N ARG A 66 -10.35 1.25 0.44
CA ARG A 66 -10.05 -0.07 0.99
C ARG A 66 -8.70 -0.13 1.68
N LEU A 67 -7.79 0.73 1.26
CA LEU A 67 -6.43 0.77 1.80
C LEU A 67 -6.33 1.71 2.98
N LEU A 68 -7.36 2.51 3.22
CA LEU A 68 -7.39 3.45 4.34
C LEU A 68 -8.18 2.85 5.49
N PRO A 69 -7.77 3.09 6.75
CA PRO A 69 -8.56 2.63 7.89
C PRO A 69 -9.92 3.32 7.87
N CYS A 70 -10.96 2.56 8.19
CA CYS A 70 -12.29 3.13 8.25
C CYS A 70 -12.38 4.12 9.41
N ALA A 71 -12.82 5.34 9.11
CA ALA A 71 -13.14 6.29 10.15
C ALA A 71 -14.49 5.89 10.75
N PRO A 72 -14.61 5.88 12.06
CA PRO A 72 -15.90 5.63 12.69
C PRO A 72 -16.92 6.72 12.38
#